data_ffbbb5d72f2168d669a0535d4253f894
#
_entry.id   ffbbb5d72f2168d669a0535d4253f894
#
_cell.length_a   1.000
_cell.length_b   1.000
_cell.length_c   1.000
_cell.angle_alpha   90.00
_cell.angle_beta   90.00
_cell.angle_gamma   90.00
#
_symmetry.space_group_name_H-M   'P 1'
#
loop_
_entity.id
_entity.type
_entity.pdbx_description
1 polymer ?
#
loop_
_entity_poly.entity_id
_entity_poly.type
_entity_poly.pdbx_seq_one_letter_code
_entity_poly.pdbx_strand_id
1 'polypeptide(L)'
;MSKLWSGRFAAGAHPSAERFTGSLAFDRRLWPQDIRGSLAWAAALERAALLTPAEHRGIADGLARIRDELAAGTFPFRPELEDIHTNIERRLTELIGPTGGKLHTGRSRNDQIAVDERLYLKDVCAAVGDGLREVQRVLIDRAAQGIEMAMPGYTHLQRAQPVVLAHHLLAYVFM
;
A
#
# COMPACT_ATOMS: atom_id res chain seq x y z
N MET A 1 -10.61 -10.39 -24.47
CA MET A 1 -10.56 -8.91 -24.31
C MET A 1 -9.17 -8.45 -24.69
N SER A 2 -9.03 -7.38 -25.45
CA SER A 2 -7.71 -6.83 -25.78
C SER A 2 -7.12 -6.17 -24.54
N LYS A 3 -5.86 -6.47 -24.23
CA LYS A 3 -5.10 -5.75 -23.19
C LYS A 3 -4.86 -4.31 -23.66
N LEU A 4 -4.73 -3.36 -22.73
CA LEU A 4 -4.54 -1.93 -23.03
C LEU A 4 -3.36 -1.65 -23.99
N TRP A 5 -2.38 -2.56 -24.06
CA TRP A 5 -1.15 -2.46 -24.87
C TRP A 5 -1.05 -3.49 -26.00
N SER A 6 -2.18 -4.13 -26.37
CA SER A 6 -2.20 -5.22 -27.39
C SER A 6 -2.33 -4.72 -28.86
N GLY A 7 -2.35 -3.42 -29.12
CA GLY A 7 -2.74 -2.84 -30.42
C GLY A 7 -1.97 -3.28 -31.67
N ARG A 8 -0.78 -3.92 -31.53
CA ARG A 8 0.02 -4.44 -32.67
C ARG A 8 -0.01 -5.96 -32.80
N PHE A 9 -0.63 -6.66 -31.86
CA PHE A 9 -0.61 -8.12 -31.82
C PHE A 9 -1.98 -8.70 -32.17
N ALA A 10 -2.02 -9.65 -33.13
CA ALA A 10 -3.23 -10.34 -33.53
C ALA A 10 -3.64 -11.45 -32.52
N ALA A 11 -2.70 -11.92 -31.71
CA ALA A 11 -2.92 -12.95 -30.68
C ALA A 11 -2.58 -12.41 -29.29
N GLY A 12 -3.19 -12.99 -28.23
CA GLY A 12 -2.83 -12.74 -26.85
C GLY A 12 -1.43 -13.25 -26.49
N ALA A 13 -0.92 -12.84 -25.34
CA ALA A 13 0.36 -13.35 -24.83
C ALA A 13 0.25 -14.85 -24.50
N HIS A 14 1.38 -15.56 -24.55
CA HIS A 14 1.40 -16.96 -24.14
C HIS A 14 1.11 -17.07 -22.62
N PRO A 15 0.37 -18.10 -22.16
CA PRO A 15 -0.02 -18.22 -20.75
C PRO A 15 1.15 -18.22 -19.75
N SER A 16 2.34 -18.69 -20.15
CA SER A 16 3.55 -18.62 -19.32
C SER A 16 4.07 -17.19 -19.14
N ALA A 17 3.97 -16.37 -20.18
CA ALA A 17 4.34 -14.96 -20.11
C ALA A 17 3.35 -14.20 -19.22
N GLU A 18 2.05 -14.47 -19.35
CA GLU A 18 1.02 -13.84 -18.49
C GLU A 18 1.19 -14.19 -17.02
N ARG A 19 1.55 -15.43 -16.70
CA ARG A 19 1.86 -15.83 -15.32
C ARG A 19 3.14 -15.15 -14.78
N PHE A 20 4.12 -14.92 -15.64
CA PHE A 20 5.38 -14.30 -15.26
C PHE A 20 5.23 -12.78 -15.06
N THR A 21 4.44 -12.11 -15.90
CA THR A 21 4.24 -10.64 -15.83
C THR A 21 3.16 -10.21 -14.84
N GLY A 22 2.24 -11.11 -14.47
CA GLY A 22 1.15 -10.79 -13.56
C GLY A 22 1.62 -10.49 -12.14
N SER A 23 1.23 -9.34 -11.62
CA SER A 23 1.63 -8.83 -10.29
C SER A 23 0.51 -8.85 -9.25
N LEU A 24 -0.74 -9.13 -9.65
CA LEU A 24 -1.93 -9.06 -8.78
C LEU A 24 -1.77 -9.82 -7.46
N ALA A 25 -1.02 -10.93 -7.45
CA ALA A 25 -0.81 -11.74 -6.25
C ALA A 25 -0.17 -10.96 -5.08
N PHE A 26 0.67 -9.98 -5.39
CA PHE A 26 1.39 -9.17 -4.39
C PHE A 26 1.02 -7.68 -4.43
N ASP A 27 0.69 -7.09 -5.58
CA ASP A 27 0.37 -5.67 -5.70
C ASP A 27 -1.05 -5.33 -5.22
N ARG A 28 -1.95 -6.32 -5.10
CA ARG A 28 -3.31 -6.10 -4.58
C ARG A 28 -3.32 -5.38 -3.23
N ARG A 29 -2.23 -5.43 -2.46
CA ARG A 29 -2.09 -4.69 -1.19
C ARG A 29 -2.04 -3.18 -1.36
N LEU A 30 -1.74 -2.69 -2.56
CA LEU A 30 -1.61 -1.27 -2.87
C LEU A 30 -2.96 -0.58 -3.16
N TRP A 31 -4.07 -1.30 -3.14
CA TRP A 31 -5.37 -0.74 -3.47
C TRP A 31 -5.74 0.53 -2.69
N PRO A 32 -5.39 0.70 -1.38
CA PRO A 32 -5.72 1.92 -0.66
C PRO A 32 -4.97 3.14 -1.20
N GLN A 33 -3.72 2.93 -1.59
CA GLN A 33 -2.85 3.96 -2.14
C GLN A 33 -3.26 4.31 -3.56
N ASP A 34 -3.59 3.31 -4.40
CA ASP A 34 -4.06 3.53 -5.76
C ASP A 34 -5.37 4.34 -5.78
N ILE A 35 -6.35 4.02 -4.94
CA ILE A 35 -7.59 4.80 -4.83
C ILE A 35 -7.29 6.22 -4.37
N ARG A 36 -6.43 6.41 -3.37
CA ARG A 36 -6.03 7.74 -2.86
C ARG A 36 -5.33 8.56 -3.95
N GLY A 37 -4.40 7.97 -4.68
CA GLY A 37 -3.70 8.57 -5.82
C GLY A 37 -4.64 8.91 -6.97
N SER A 38 -5.56 8.00 -7.29
CA SER A 38 -6.55 8.16 -8.36
C SER A 38 -7.57 9.26 -8.06
N LEU A 39 -8.03 9.41 -6.82
CA LEU A 39 -8.88 10.53 -6.39
C LEU A 39 -8.17 11.87 -6.55
N ALA A 40 -6.90 11.96 -6.13
CA ALA A 40 -6.11 13.18 -6.29
C ALA A 40 -5.86 13.52 -7.76
N TRP A 41 -5.64 12.49 -8.60
CA TRP A 41 -5.48 12.65 -10.04
C TRP A 41 -6.76 13.12 -10.72
N ALA A 42 -7.90 12.53 -10.41
CA ALA A 42 -9.20 12.97 -10.93
C ALA A 42 -9.47 14.45 -10.61
N ALA A 43 -9.15 14.89 -9.38
CA ALA A 43 -9.26 16.30 -8.99
C ALA A 43 -8.28 17.20 -9.76
N ALA A 44 -7.08 16.71 -10.11
CA ALA A 44 -6.13 17.44 -10.94
C ALA A 44 -6.64 17.57 -12.38
N LEU A 45 -7.24 16.53 -12.94
CA LEU A 45 -7.83 16.55 -14.28
C LEU A 45 -9.02 17.53 -14.37
N GLU A 46 -9.85 17.62 -13.32
CA GLU A 46 -10.91 18.64 -13.26
C GLU A 46 -10.33 20.05 -13.26
N ARG A 47 -9.31 20.33 -12.40
CA ARG A 47 -8.63 21.63 -12.38
C ARG A 47 -7.99 22.01 -13.72
N ALA A 48 -7.53 21.01 -14.47
CA ALA A 48 -6.98 21.18 -15.82
C ALA A 48 -8.08 21.29 -16.92
N ALA A 49 -9.36 21.28 -16.54
CA ALA A 49 -10.51 21.28 -17.44
C ALA A 49 -10.56 20.08 -18.42
N LEU A 50 -9.90 18.96 -18.08
CA LEU A 50 -9.94 17.70 -18.81
C LEU A 50 -11.09 16.80 -18.36
N LEU A 51 -11.62 17.03 -17.15
CA LEU A 51 -12.87 16.46 -16.65
C LEU A 51 -13.83 17.60 -16.30
N THR A 52 -15.10 17.38 -16.59
CA THR A 52 -16.16 18.22 -16.03
C THR A 52 -16.37 17.93 -14.54
N PRO A 53 -16.95 18.86 -13.74
CA PRO A 53 -17.29 18.59 -12.34
C PRO A 53 -18.21 17.37 -12.15
N ALA A 54 -19.08 17.08 -13.11
CA ALA A 54 -19.96 15.91 -13.06
C ALA A 54 -19.17 14.61 -13.27
N GLU A 55 -18.24 14.58 -14.21
CA GLU A 55 -17.38 13.42 -14.47
C GLU A 55 -16.44 13.15 -13.28
N HIS A 56 -15.83 14.19 -12.71
CA HIS A 56 -15.02 14.06 -11.50
C HIS A 56 -15.82 13.45 -10.34
N ARG A 57 -17.02 13.97 -10.07
CA ARG A 57 -17.89 13.40 -9.02
C ARG A 57 -18.21 11.93 -9.31
N GLY A 58 -18.60 11.59 -10.54
CA GLY A 58 -18.88 10.21 -10.93
C GLY A 58 -17.69 9.27 -10.70
N ILE A 59 -16.47 9.71 -11.05
CA ILE A 59 -15.24 8.95 -10.81
C ILE A 59 -14.99 8.79 -9.30
N ALA A 60 -15.13 9.87 -8.52
CA ALA A 60 -14.92 9.84 -7.07
C ALA A 60 -15.91 8.88 -6.38
N ASP A 61 -17.20 8.95 -6.73
CA ASP A 61 -18.23 8.06 -6.21
C ASP A 61 -17.98 6.59 -6.62
N GLY A 62 -17.55 6.37 -7.86
CA GLY A 62 -17.18 5.04 -8.34
C GLY A 62 -15.99 4.45 -7.58
N LEU A 63 -14.95 5.24 -7.35
CA LEU A 63 -13.77 4.85 -6.56
C LEU A 63 -14.13 4.59 -5.09
N ALA A 64 -15.04 5.37 -4.50
CA ALA A 64 -15.53 5.12 -3.15
C ALA A 64 -16.25 3.77 -3.03
N ARG A 65 -17.08 3.41 -4.00
CA ARG A 65 -17.74 2.09 -4.06
C ARG A 65 -16.72 0.96 -4.18
N ILE A 66 -15.70 1.12 -5.04
CA ILE A 66 -14.63 0.13 -5.21
C ILE A 66 -13.84 -0.03 -3.91
N ARG A 67 -13.52 1.06 -3.22
CA ARG A 67 -12.89 1.02 -1.90
C ARG A 67 -13.70 0.18 -0.92
N ASP A 68 -15.01 0.37 -0.89
CA ASP A 68 -15.91 -0.35 0.02
C ASP A 68 -15.99 -1.84 -0.35
N GLU A 69 -16.02 -2.19 -1.65
CA GLU A 69 -15.93 -3.58 -2.12
C GLU A 69 -14.61 -4.25 -1.71
N LEU A 70 -13.49 -3.54 -1.85
CA LEU A 70 -12.15 -4.04 -1.47
C LEU A 70 -12.03 -4.23 0.05
N ALA A 71 -12.51 -3.26 0.83
CA ALA A 71 -12.50 -3.32 2.28
C ALA A 71 -13.39 -4.45 2.83
N ALA A 72 -14.54 -4.72 2.17
CA ALA A 72 -15.44 -5.80 2.52
C ALA A 72 -14.99 -7.18 1.99
N GLY A 73 -13.94 -7.26 1.18
CA GLY A 73 -13.47 -8.51 0.55
C GLY A 73 -14.42 -9.05 -0.54
N THR A 74 -15.31 -8.21 -1.07
CA THR A 74 -16.29 -8.57 -2.11
C THR A 74 -15.88 -8.14 -3.51
N PHE A 75 -14.74 -7.49 -3.65
CA PHE A 75 -14.23 -7.03 -4.95
C PHE A 75 -13.94 -8.20 -5.89
N PRO A 76 -14.46 -8.20 -7.13
CA PRO A 76 -14.33 -9.31 -8.07
C PRO A 76 -12.97 -9.26 -8.78
N PHE A 77 -11.90 -9.69 -8.10
CA PHE A 77 -10.57 -9.76 -8.72
C PHE A 77 -10.55 -10.63 -9.97
N ARG A 78 -9.84 -10.14 -10.98
CA ARG A 78 -9.64 -10.82 -12.27
C ARG A 78 -8.15 -10.98 -12.53
N PRO A 79 -7.59 -12.17 -12.32
CA PRO A 79 -6.16 -12.42 -12.53
C PRO A 79 -5.68 -12.16 -13.96
N GLU A 80 -6.56 -12.32 -14.95
CA GLU A 80 -6.29 -12.05 -16.35
C GLU A 80 -6.05 -10.55 -16.65
N LEU A 81 -6.37 -9.64 -15.72
CA LEU A 81 -6.11 -8.20 -15.84
C LEU A 81 -4.74 -7.78 -15.31
N GLU A 82 -3.88 -8.76 -14.97
CA GLU A 82 -2.46 -8.58 -14.67
C GLU A 82 -2.15 -7.92 -13.33
N ASP A 83 -2.67 -6.73 -13.03
CA ASP A 83 -2.36 -5.93 -11.84
C ASP A 83 -3.60 -5.36 -11.12
N ILE A 84 -3.43 -4.83 -9.91
CA ILE A 84 -4.51 -4.21 -9.14
C ILE A 84 -5.05 -2.95 -9.82
N HIS A 85 -4.20 -2.19 -10.47
CA HIS A 85 -4.55 -0.92 -11.10
C HIS A 85 -5.51 -1.15 -12.27
N THR A 86 -5.22 -2.13 -13.13
CA THR A 86 -6.10 -2.53 -14.24
C THR A 86 -7.42 -3.10 -13.72
N ASN A 87 -7.40 -3.85 -12.63
CA ASN A 87 -8.59 -4.35 -11.97
C ASN A 87 -9.50 -3.21 -11.47
N ILE A 88 -8.92 -2.20 -10.81
CA ILE A 88 -9.67 -1.02 -10.33
C ILE A 88 -10.21 -0.19 -11.49
N GLU A 89 -9.41 0.10 -12.51
CA GLU A 89 -9.86 0.85 -13.71
C GLU A 89 -10.98 0.14 -14.45
N ARG A 90 -10.88 -1.18 -14.58
CA ARG A 90 -11.92 -1.99 -15.21
C ARG A 90 -13.21 -1.96 -14.40
N ARG A 91 -13.10 -2.14 -13.08
CA ARG A 91 -14.26 -2.07 -12.19
C ARG A 91 -14.93 -0.69 -12.22
N LEU A 92 -14.13 0.37 -12.22
CA LEU A 92 -14.63 1.73 -12.34
C LEU A 92 -15.45 1.90 -13.63
N THR A 93 -14.91 1.43 -14.76
CA THR A 93 -15.61 1.51 -16.06
C THR A 93 -16.91 0.70 -16.05
N GLU A 94 -16.96 -0.45 -15.38
CA GLU A 94 -18.18 -1.24 -15.20
C GLU A 94 -19.26 -0.49 -14.38
N LEU A 95 -18.84 0.27 -13.38
CA LEU A 95 -19.75 0.99 -12.48
C LEU A 95 -20.29 2.28 -13.06
N ILE A 96 -19.46 3.04 -13.81
CA ILE A 96 -19.82 4.40 -14.28
C ILE A 96 -19.74 4.57 -15.79
N GLY A 97 -19.50 3.48 -16.54
CA GLY A 97 -19.42 3.50 -18.00
C GLY A 97 -18.13 4.14 -18.54
N PRO A 98 -18.12 4.63 -19.78
CA PRO A 98 -16.93 5.14 -20.48
C PRO A 98 -16.19 6.27 -19.75
N THR A 99 -16.87 7.02 -18.89
CA THR A 99 -16.27 8.09 -18.06
C THR A 99 -15.16 7.54 -17.17
N GLY A 100 -15.27 6.28 -16.70
CA GLY A 100 -14.22 5.64 -15.91
C GLY A 100 -12.87 5.58 -16.62
N GLY A 101 -12.86 5.37 -17.93
CA GLY A 101 -11.64 5.35 -18.74
C GLY A 101 -10.92 6.70 -18.84
N LYS A 102 -11.60 7.82 -18.59
CA LYS A 102 -10.99 9.15 -18.58
C LYS A 102 -10.01 9.35 -17.42
N LEU A 103 -10.11 8.54 -16.36
CA LEU A 103 -9.17 8.61 -15.23
C LEU A 103 -7.71 8.39 -15.66
N HIS A 104 -7.47 7.62 -16.72
CA HIS A 104 -6.12 7.35 -17.24
C HIS A 104 -5.55 8.48 -18.10
N THR A 105 -6.30 9.55 -18.35
CA THR A 105 -5.85 10.67 -19.19
C THR A 105 -4.56 11.27 -18.67
N GLY A 106 -3.51 11.33 -19.53
CA GLY A 106 -2.21 11.91 -19.21
C GLY A 106 -1.42 11.17 -18.14
N ARG A 107 -1.76 9.93 -17.82
CA ARG A 107 -1.13 9.10 -16.79
C ARG A 107 -0.41 7.91 -17.43
N SER A 108 0.78 7.60 -16.95
CA SER A 108 1.47 6.33 -17.23
C SER A 108 1.27 5.36 -16.07
N ARG A 109 1.16 4.06 -16.34
CA ARG A 109 1.18 3.03 -15.30
C ARG A 109 2.44 3.15 -14.41
N ASN A 110 3.58 3.54 -14.98
CA ASN A 110 4.83 3.69 -14.24
C ASN A 110 4.77 4.80 -13.18
N ASP A 111 4.21 5.97 -13.50
CA ASP A 111 4.10 7.05 -12.51
C ASP A 111 3.04 6.73 -11.45
N GLN A 112 1.96 6.04 -11.81
CA GLN A 112 0.94 5.54 -10.90
C GLN A 112 1.54 4.60 -9.87
N ILE A 113 2.23 3.54 -10.30
CA ILE A 113 2.89 2.58 -9.41
C ILE A 113 3.89 3.29 -8.50
N ALA A 114 4.73 4.18 -9.05
CA ALA A 114 5.74 4.90 -8.27
C ALA A 114 5.13 5.80 -7.19
N VAL A 115 3.95 6.38 -7.42
CA VAL A 115 3.20 7.13 -6.40
C VAL A 115 2.65 6.20 -5.34
N ASP A 116 2.04 5.08 -5.74
CA ASP A 116 1.41 4.14 -4.82
C ASP A 116 2.43 3.48 -3.90
N GLU A 117 3.59 3.08 -4.42
CA GLU A 117 4.70 2.57 -3.61
C GLU A 117 5.19 3.60 -2.57
N ARG A 118 5.35 4.86 -2.98
CA ARG A 118 5.76 5.93 -2.04
C ARG A 118 4.71 6.19 -0.97
N LEU A 119 3.44 6.19 -1.32
CA LEU A 119 2.35 6.34 -0.37
C LEU A 119 2.31 5.15 0.60
N TYR A 120 2.46 3.93 0.09
CA TYR A 120 2.54 2.71 0.89
C TYR A 120 3.72 2.75 1.87
N LEU A 121 4.91 3.11 1.39
CA LEU A 121 6.10 3.22 2.25
C LEU A 121 5.92 4.28 3.35
N LYS A 122 5.27 5.42 3.05
CA LYS A 122 4.95 6.43 4.06
C LYS A 122 4.02 5.87 5.14
N ASP A 123 2.99 5.16 4.75
CA ASP A 123 2.03 4.55 5.68
C ASP A 123 2.73 3.48 6.54
N VAL A 124 3.57 2.62 5.94
CA VAL A 124 4.36 1.60 6.64
C VAL A 124 5.37 2.23 7.61
N CYS A 125 6.10 3.26 7.18
CA CYS A 125 7.05 3.95 8.06
C CYS A 125 6.35 4.57 9.29
N ALA A 126 5.16 5.14 9.10
CA ALA A 126 4.37 5.64 10.21
C ALA A 126 3.98 4.52 11.19
N ALA A 127 3.45 3.42 10.68
CA ALA A 127 3.05 2.26 11.49
C ALA A 127 4.23 1.62 12.24
N VAL A 128 5.39 1.49 11.58
CA VAL A 128 6.63 0.99 12.22
C VAL A 128 7.08 1.95 13.33
N GLY A 129 7.05 3.26 13.08
CA GLY A 129 7.39 4.26 14.09
C GLY A 129 6.47 4.20 15.32
N ASP A 130 5.16 3.97 15.12
CA ASP A 130 4.22 3.76 16.23
C ASP A 130 4.52 2.47 17.00
N GLY A 131 4.81 1.38 16.29
CA GLY A 131 5.20 0.11 16.91
C GLY A 131 6.49 0.21 17.73
N LEU A 132 7.49 0.93 17.24
CA LEU A 132 8.74 1.17 17.99
C LEU A 132 8.49 1.96 19.28
N ARG A 133 7.64 3.00 19.21
CA ARG A 133 7.27 3.76 20.42
C ARG A 133 6.54 2.90 21.44
N GLU A 134 5.71 1.97 21.00
CA GLU A 134 5.04 1.04 21.91
C GLU A 134 6.03 0.07 22.59
N VAL A 135 6.99 -0.50 21.83
CA VAL A 135 8.06 -1.31 22.39
C VAL A 135 8.87 -0.51 23.43
N GLN A 136 9.23 0.73 23.11
CA GLN A 136 9.94 1.61 24.05
C GLN A 136 9.16 1.82 25.35
N ARG A 137 7.84 2.09 25.29
CA ARG A 137 7.00 2.24 26.49
C ARG A 137 7.03 0.99 27.35
N VAL A 138 6.82 -0.19 26.75
CA VAL A 138 6.86 -1.46 27.49
C VAL A 138 8.21 -1.69 28.15
N LEU A 139 9.31 -1.40 27.44
CA LEU A 139 10.66 -1.56 28.00
C LEU A 139 10.92 -0.58 29.16
N ILE A 140 10.46 0.68 29.07
CA ILE A 140 10.57 1.67 30.15
C ILE A 140 9.76 1.22 31.37
N ASP A 141 8.52 0.78 31.17
CA ASP A 141 7.68 0.30 32.25
C ASP A 141 8.28 -0.92 32.96
N ARG A 142 8.87 -1.85 32.22
CA ARG A 142 9.59 -3.00 32.77
C ARG A 142 10.89 -2.61 33.46
N ALA A 143 11.62 -1.64 32.92
CA ALA A 143 12.82 -1.11 33.56
C ALA A 143 12.48 -0.46 34.90
N ALA A 144 11.42 0.32 35.00
CA ALA A 144 10.95 0.93 36.24
C ALA A 144 10.67 -0.12 37.35
N GLN A 145 10.09 -1.28 36.96
CA GLN A 145 9.87 -2.40 37.89
C GLN A 145 11.15 -3.14 38.27
N GLY A 146 12.21 -3.02 37.48
CA GLY A 146 13.47 -3.75 37.64
C GLY A 146 14.64 -2.92 38.17
N ILE A 147 14.40 -1.73 38.74
CA ILE A 147 15.45 -0.82 39.20
C ILE A 147 16.35 -1.47 40.28
N GLU A 148 15.77 -2.25 41.18
CA GLU A 148 16.50 -2.91 42.28
C GLU A 148 16.85 -4.38 41.95
N MET A 149 16.50 -4.88 40.77
CA MET A 149 16.76 -6.27 40.38
C MET A 149 18.19 -6.43 39.86
N ALA A 150 19.09 -6.87 40.72
CA ALA A 150 20.46 -7.21 40.31
C ALA A 150 20.50 -8.49 39.50
N MET A 151 21.28 -8.49 38.42
CA MET A 151 21.55 -9.66 37.58
C MET A 151 23.01 -9.69 37.14
N PRO A 152 23.56 -10.87 36.79
CA PRO A 152 24.93 -10.93 36.28
C PRO A 152 25.00 -10.38 34.86
N GLY A 153 25.90 -9.44 34.59
CA GLY A 153 26.36 -9.15 33.24
C GLY A 153 27.28 -10.24 32.73
N TYR A 154 27.32 -10.46 31.41
CA TYR A 154 28.13 -11.50 30.79
C TYR A 154 29.07 -10.92 29.74
N THR A 155 30.32 -11.45 29.70
CA THR A 155 31.26 -11.27 28.60
C THR A 155 31.87 -12.62 28.26
N HIS A 156 32.09 -12.93 27.00
CA HIS A 156 32.67 -14.19 26.55
C HIS A 156 32.00 -15.44 27.16
N LEU A 157 30.68 -15.43 27.31
CA LEU A 157 29.88 -16.48 27.94
C LEU A 157 30.19 -16.70 29.42
N GLN A 158 30.87 -15.77 30.07
CA GLN A 158 31.24 -15.80 31.48
C GLN A 158 30.57 -14.67 32.26
N ARG A 159 30.29 -14.90 33.53
CA ARG A 159 29.79 -13.87 34.44
C ARG A 159 30.87 -12.80 34.64
N ALA A 160 30.46 -11.55 34.46
CA ALA A 160 31.28 -10.38 34.68
C ALA A 160 30.73 -9.55 35.86
N GLN A 161 30.58 -8.25 35.73
CA GLN A 161 30.09 -7.41 36.81
C GLN A 161 28.56 -7.58 37.03
N PRO A 162 28.03 -7.29 38.23
CA PRO A 162 26.62 -7.15 38.46
C PRO A 162 26.07 -5.93 37.73
N VAL A 163 24.88 -6.07 37.13
CA VAL A 163 24.11 -4.98 36.51
C VAL A 163 22.68 -5.04 37.04
N VAL A 164 21.92 -3.95 36.90
CA VAL A 164 20.49 -3.97 37.20
C VAL A 164 19.69 -4.22 35.93
N LEU A 165 18.55 -4.93 36.05
CA LEU A 165 17.67 -5.25 34.92
C LEU A 165 17.22 -3.98 34.19
N ALA A 166 16.93 -2.91 34.92
CA ALA A 166 16.56 -1.62 34.35
C ALA A 166 17.61 -1.09 33.37
N HIS A 167 18.91 -1.14 33.75
CA HIS A 167 19.99 -0.69 32.87
C HIS A 167 20.08 -1.53 31.59
N HIS A 168 19.92 -2.85 31.71
CA HIS A 168 19.91 -3.75 30.57
C HIS A 168 18.76 -3.43 29.59
N LEU A 169 17.53 -3.24 30.10
CA LEU A 169 16.36 -2.95 29.26
C LEU A 169 16.44 -1.57 28.62
N LEU A 170 16.94 -0.55 29.32
CA LEU A 170 17.07 0.79 28.80
C LEU A 170 18.06 0.89 27.62
N ALA A 171 19.03 -0.01 27.52
CA ALA A 171 19.92 -0.05 26.35
C ALA A 171 19.13 -0.23 25.04
N TYR A 172 18.08 -1.06 25.04
CA TYR A 172 17.22 -1.27 23.87
C TYR A 172 16.28 -0.10 23.60
N VAL A 173 15.94 0.70 24.61
CA VAL A 173 15.15 1.94 24.42
C VAL A 173 15.93 2.98 23.64
N PHE A 174 17.26 3.06 23.87
CA PHE A 174 18.13 4.01 23.17
C PHE A 174 18.57 3.57 21.77
N MET A 175 18.46 2.31 21.43
CA MET A 175 18.70 1.82 20.05
C MET A 175 17.61 2.28 19.09
#